data_254c640d7c32f6b57ac5267cd6d6e747
#
_entry.id   254c640d7c32f6b57ac5267cd6d6e747
#
_cell.length_a   1.000
_cell.length_b   1.000
_cell.length_c   1.000
_cell.angle_alpha   90.00
_cell.angle_beta   90.00
_cell.angle_gamma   90.00
#
_symmetry.space_group_name_H-M   'P 1'
#
loop_
_entity.id
_entity.type
_entity.pdbx_description
1 polymer ?
#
loop_
_entity_poly.entity_id
_entity_poly.type
_entity_poly.pdbx_seq_one_letter_code
_entity_poly.pdbx_strand_id
1 'polypeptide(L)'
;MEHLQAALDRKRPLIFAAWHGMTMMLVGFFANHYDLSKLVLILPDDWRGSTLVVFTEKLGVTPFPMNLHGDASMASARQLANLVRQVKAGRDAYITPDGPEGPSYEIKPGITFIAQKANATILPVGAYARRGYRVPRWDRYVMPYPFSKIAIQIGEPIVVKKGEEDTAVAQHITHQLHHVTLQAAANFYEKPFT
;
A
#
# COMPACT_ATOMS: atom_id res chain seq x y z
N MET A 1 -16.20 -2.04 -0.25
CA MET A 1 -16.10 -3.44 0.22
C MET A 1 -16.26 -4.44 -0.90
N GLU A 2 -17.10 -4.18 -1.89
CA GLU A 2 -17.31 -5.07 -3.05
C GLU A 2 -16.02 -5.43 -3.79
N HIS A 3 -15.19 -4.43 -4.14
CA HIS A 3 -13.91 -4.67 -4.82
C HIS A 3 -12.92 -5.48 -3.98
N LEU A 4 -12.94 -5.32 -2.64
CA LEU A 4 -12.10 -6.15 -1.76
C LEU A 4 -12.56 -7.60 -1.82
N GLN A 5 -13.85 -7.86 -1.68
CA GLN A 5 -14.39 -9.21 -1.73
C GLN A 5 -14.12 -9.85 -3.10
N ALA A 6 -14.39 -9.14 -4.18
CA ALA A 6 -14.11 -9.61 -5.54
C ALA A 6 -12.62 -9.91 -5.77
N ALA A 7 -11.72 -9.15 -5.13
CA ALA A 7 -10.28 -9.41 -5.20
C ALA A 7 -9.86 -10.63 -4.36
N LEU A 8 -10.46 -10.81 -3.18
CA LEU A 8 -10.20 -11.95 -2.30
C LEU A 8 -10.70 -13.27 -2.90
N ASP A 9 -11.79 -13.22 -3.64
CA ASP A 9 -12.38 -14.40 -4.32
C ASP A 9 -11.52 -14.85 -5.53
N ARG A 10 -10.64 -13.98 -6.03
CA ARG A 10 -9.67 -14.33 -7.07
C ARG A 10 -8.50 -15.09 -6.42
N LYS A 11 -8.18 -16.28 -6.90
CA LYS A 11 -7.06 -17.12 -6.39
C LYS A 11 -5.67 -16.53 -6.74
N ARG A 12 -5.45 -15.23 -6.54
CA ARG A 12 -4.19 -14.53 -6.80
C ARG A 12 -3.79 -13.74 -5.57
N PRO A 13 -2.49 -13.64 -5.27
CA PRO A 13 -2.00 -12.76 -4.21
C PRO A 13 -2.39 -11.30 -4.50
N LEU A 14 -2.59 -10.52 -3.45
CA LEU A 14 -2.93 -9.11 -3.54
C LEU A 14 -1.73 -8.23 -3.18
N ILE A 15 -1.64 -7.11 -3.86
CA ILE A 15 -0.79 -5.99 -3.49
C ILE A 15 -1.71 -4.83 -3.17
N PHE A 16 -1.92 -4.55 -1.89
CA PHE A 16 -2.61 -3.35 -1.46
C PHE A 16 -1.71 -2.15 -1.70
N ALA A 17 -2.10 -1.26 -2.59
CA ALA A 17 -1.35 -0.08 -2.94
C ALA A 17 -2.03 1.16 -2.35
N ALA A 18 -1.28 1.99 -1.62
CA ALA A 18 -1.74 3.27 -1.11
C ALA A 18 -0.59 4.28 -1.09
N TRP A 19 -0.91 5.57 -1.12
CA TRP A 19 0.12 6.60 -0.94
C TRP A 19 0.70 6.54 0.47
N HIS A 20 2.00 6.76 0.61
CA HIS A 20 2.73 6.62 1.88
C HIS A 20 2.13 7.47 3.00
N GLY A 21 1.72 8.69 2.69
CA GLY A 21 1.10 9.60 3.65
C GLY A 21 -0.22 9.11 4.26
N MET A 22 -0.82 8.04 3.72
CA MET A 22 -2.11 7.49 4.17
C MET A 22 -1.97 6.26 5.08
N THR A 23 -0.78 5.72 5.24
CA THR A 23 -0.56 4.42 5.90
C THR A 23 -1.19 4.34 7.29
N MET A 24 -1.03 5.37 8.14
CA MET A 24 -1.60 5.33 9.50
C MET A 24 -3.13 5.29 9.51
N MET A 25 -3.80 5.87 8.52
CA MET A 25 -5.27 5.82 8.41
C MET A 25 -5.77 4.41 8.07
N LEU A 26 -4.93 3.58 7.45
CA LEU A 26 -5.30 2.25 6.99
C LEU A 26 -5.07 1.15 8.04
N VAL A 27 -4.25 1.40 9.07
CA VAL A 27 -3.93 0.41 10.12
C VAL A 27 -5.20 -0.15 10.77
N GLY A 28 -6.10 0.73 11.21
CA GLY A 28 -7.36 0.32 11.85
C GLY A 28 -8.29 -0.44 10.90
N PHE A 29 -8.31 -0.10 9.63
CA PHE A 29 -9.08 -0.80 8.62
C PHE A 29 -8.58 -2.24 8.43
N PHE A 30 -7.29 -2.40 8.19
CA PHE A 30 -6.71 -3.73 8.01
C PHE A 30 -6.86 -4.60 9.25
N ALA A 31 -6.64 -4.03 10.45
CA ALA A 31 -6.79 -4.76 11.70
C ALA A 31 -8.21 -5.28 11.95
N ASN A 32 -9.25 -4.62 11.43
CA ASN A 32 -10.64 -5.02 11.64
C ASN A 32 -11.27 -5.81 10.47
N HIS A 33 -10.68 -5.72 9.28
CA HIS A 33 -11.33 -6.24 8.06
C HIS A 33 -10.46 -7.19 7.25
N TYR A 34 -9.23 -7.47 7.70
CA TYR A 34 -8.30 -8.30 6.97
C TYR A 34 -7.51 -9.24 7.89
N ASP A 35 -7.18 -10.44 7.38
CA ASP A 35 -6.31 -11.38 8.09
C ASP A 35 -4.84 -10.93 7.97
N LEU A 36 -4.38 -10.19 8.95
CA LEU A 36 -3.05 -9.58 8.99
C LEU A 36 -1.92 -10.62 8.93
N SER A 37 -2.16 -11.88 9.31
CA SER A 37 -1.14 -12.94 9.24
C SER A 37 -0.70 -13.26 7.80
N LYS A 38 -1.54 -12.92 6.82
CA LYS A 38 -1.23 -13.07 5.39
C LYS A 38 -0.47 -11.90 4.80
N LEU A 39 -0.41 -10.77 5.52
CA LEU A 39 0.14 -9.52 5.00
C LEU A 39 1.64 -9.41 5.27
N VAL A 40 2.38 -9.04 4.24
CA VAL A 40 3.78 -8.64 4.31
C VAL A 40 3.85 -7.13 4.18
N LEU A 41 4.52 -6.48 5.14
CA LEU A 41 4.75 -5.04 5.12
C LEU A 41 6.22 -4.75 4.88
N ILE A 42 6.51 -4.02 3.80
CA ILE A 42 7.85 -3.56 3.48
C ILE A 42 8.22 -2.43 4.44
N LEU A 43 9.37 -2.57 5.10
CA LEU A 43 9.91 -1.60 6.05
C LEU A 43 11.36 -1.26 5.68
N PRO A 44 11.85 -0.06 6.05
CA PRO A 44 13.27 0.23 5.93
C PRO A 44 14.11 -0.75 6.76
N ASP A 45 15.28 -1.15 6.27
CA ASP A 45 16.23 -2.02 7.00
C ASP A 45 17.22 -1.24 7.87
N ASP A 46 16.95 0.04 8.11
CA ASP A 46 17.75 0.94 8.96
C ASP A 46 17.10 1.14 10.36
N TRP A 47 17.65 2.07 11.16
CA TRP A 47 17.17 2.38 12.50
C TRP A 47 15.68 2.78 12.57
N ARG A 48 15.12 3.35 11.47
CA ARG A 48 13.70 3.70 11.38
C ARG A 48 12.82 2.46 11.36
N GLY A 49 13.29 1.40 10.71
CA GLY A 49 12.56 0.15 10.61
C GLY A 49 12.52 -0.66 11.91
N SER A 50 13.53 -0.55 12.77
CA SER A 50 13.62 -1.39 13.97
C SER A 50 12.41 -1.27 14.90
N THR A 51 11.93 -0.05 15.16
CA THR A 51 10.70 0.19 15.95
C THR A 51 9.45 -0.27 15.21
N LEU A 52 9.41 -0.07 13.88
CA LEU A 52 8.28 -0.47 13.05
C LEU A 52 8.15 -1.99 12.95
N VAL A 53 9.26 -2.73 12.97
CA VAL A 53 9.25 -4.20 13.01
C VAL A 53 8.48 -4.69 14.23
N VAL A 54 8.84 -4.23 15.43
CA VAL A 54 8.16 -4.63 16.68
C VAL A 54 6.66 -4.28 16.65
N PHE A 55 6.32 -3.10 16.15
CA PHE A 55 4.92 -2.68 16.03
C PHE A 55 4.16 -3.58 15.05
N THR A 56 4.75 -3.88 13.90
CA THR A 56 4.17 -4.70 12.84
C THR A 56 3.93 -6.13 13.32
N GLU A 57 4.92 -6.73 14.02
CA GLU A 57 4.79 -8.07 14.60
C GLU A 57 3.67 -8.16 15.65
N LYS A 58 3.55 -7.13 16.51
CA LYS A 58 2.46 -7.07 17.49
C LYS A 58 1.08 -6.97 16.86
N LEU A 59 0.98 -6.43 15.66
CA LEU A 59 -0.26 -6.43 14.86
C LEU A 59 -0.52 -7.76 14.15
N GLY A 60 0.44 -8.70 14.16
CA GLY A 60 0.33 -9.96 13.44
C GLY A 60 0.71 -9.88 11.96
N VAL A 61 1.24 -8.75 11.51
CA VAL A 61 1.76 -8.56 10.13
C VAL A 61 3.19 -9.06 10.06
N THR A 62 3.57 -9.67 8.93
CA THR A 62 4.97 -10.09 8.70
C THR A 62 5.80 -8.88 8.25
N PRO A 63 6.78 -8.41 9.05
CA PRO A 63 7.68 -7.36 8.61
C PRO A 63 8.63 -7.88 7.54
N PHE A 64 8.92 -7.06 6.55
CA PHE A 64 9.90 -7.34 5.52
C PHE A 64 10.90 -6.17 5.43
N PRO A 65 11.98 -6.19 6.26
CA PRO A 65 13.03 -5.19 6.15
C PRO A 65 13.71 -5.24 4.79
N MET A 66 13.83 -4.09 4.13
CA MET A 66 14.41 -3.99 2.81
C MET A 66 15.17 -2.66 2.66
N ASN A 67 16.30 -2.71 1.96
CA ASN A 67 16.97 -1.49 1.55
C ASN A 67 16.10 -0.74 0.53
N LEU A 68 15.61 0.44 0.91
CA LEU A 68 14.71 1.25 0.12
C LEU A 68 15.41 2.46 -0.52
N HIS A 69 16.73 2.63 -0.33
CA HIS A 69 17.50 3.76 -0.87
C HIS A 69 17.81 3.63 -2.37
N GLY A 70 17.36 2.56 -3.02
CA GLY A 70 17.44 2.42 -4.48
C GLY A 70 18.84 2.11 -5.02
N ASP A 71 19.77 1.65 -4.17
CA ASP A 71 21.04 1.14 -4.63
C ASP A 71 20.85 -0.15 -5.45
N ALA A 72 21.49 -0.22 -6.61
CA ALA A 72 21.47 -1.39 -7.47
C ALA A 72 22.43 -2.49 -6.97
N SER A 73 22.38 -2.77 -5.64
CA SER A 73 23.26 -3.78 -5.06
C SER A 73 22.72 -5.20 -5.27
N MET A 74 23.60 -6.18 -5.23
CA MET A 74 23.21 -7.60 -5.22
C MET A 74 22.36 -7.97 -4.00
N ALA A 75 22.54 -7.26 -2.90
CA ALA A 75 21.74 -7.43 -1.68
C ALA A 75 20.30 -6.98 -1.92
N SER A 76 20.09 -5.78 -2.47
CA SER A 76 18.77 -5.24 -2.81
C SER A 76 18.06 -6.13 -3.84
N ALA A 77 18.77 -6.64 -4.83
CA ALA A 77 18.20 -7.58 -5.81
C ALA A 77 17.73 -8.89 -5.14
N ARG A 78 18.51 -9.44 -4.18
CA ARG A 78 18.12 -10.63 -3.43
C ARG A 78 16.92 -10.39 -2.53
N GLN A 79 16.85 -9.24 -1.85
CA GLN A 79 15.70 -8.85 -1.03
C GLN A 79 14.44 -8.77 -1.90
N LEU A 80 14.51 -8.09 -3.05
CA LEU A 80 13.39 -7.98 -3.98
C LEU A 80 12.93 -9.37 -4.50
N ALA A 81 13.87 -10.24 -4.88
CA ALA A 81 13.56 -11.61 -5.31
C ALA A 81 12.90 -12.43 -4.18
N ASN A 82 13.31 -12.22 -2.93
CA ASN A 82 12.70 -12.88 -1.78
C ASN A 82 11.26 -12.38 -1.55
N LEU A 83 11.01 -11.08 -1.65
CA LEU A 83 9.67 -10.50 -1.56
C LEU A 83 8.74 -11.09 -2.65
N VAL A 84 9.20 -11.10 -3.91
CA VAL A 84 8.46 -11.71 -5.02
C VAL A 84 8.13 -13.17 -4.72
N ARG A 85 9.06 -13.94 -4.14
CA ARG A 85 8.85 -15.34 -3.78
C ARG A 85 7.78 -15.49 -2.70
N GLN A 86 7.77 -14.63 -1.67
CA GLN A 86 6.76 -14.66 -0.62
C GLN A 86 5.36 -14.33 -1.18
N VAL A 87 5.25 -13.30 -2.01
CA VAL A 87 3.98 -12.94 -2.65
C VAL A 87 3.51 -14.08 -3.58
N LYS A 88 4.41 -14.64 -4.39
CA LYS A 88 4.09 -15.77 -5.27
C LYS A 88 3.66 -17.03 -4.50
N ALA A 89 4.13 -17.19 -3.27
CA ALA A 89 3.73 -18.30 -2.38
C ALA A 89 2.36 -18.07 -1.72
N GLY A 90 1.64 -16.99 -2.06
CA GLY A 90 0.29 -16.72 -1.60
C GLY A 90 0.18 -15.70 -0.46
N ARG A 91 1.28 -15.03 -0.08
CA ARG A 91 1.21 -13.88 0.83
C ARG A 91 0.78 -12.63 0.08
N ASP A 92 0.00 -11.81 0.75
CA ASP A 92 -0.36 -10.49 0.24
C ASP A 92 0.65 -9.45 0.72
N ALA A 93 0.80 -8.36 -0.03
CA ALA A 93 1.75 -7.30 0.33
C ALA A 93 1.05 -5.95 0.46
N TYR A 94 1.51 -5.11 1.39
CA TYR A 94 1.17 -3.70 1.43
C TYR A 94 2.36 -2.88 0.90
N ILE A 95 2.12 -2.11 -0.14
CA ILE A 95 3.16 -1.32 -0.81
C ILE A 95 2.72 0.13 -0.95
N THR A 96 3.62 1.03 -0.55
CA THR A 96 3.49 2.47 -0.79
C THR A 96 4.40 2.85 -1.95
N PRO A 97 3.84 3.00 -3.17
CA PRO A 97 4.64 3.08 -4.38
C PRO A 97 5.46 4.37 -4.52
N ASP A 98 5.11 5.42 -3.76
CA ASP A 98 5.83 6.69 -3.67
C ASP A 98 6.85 6.75 -2.50
N GLY A 99 6.85 5.74 -1.61
CA GLY A 99 7.76 5.71 -0.45
C GLY A 99 9.12 5.09 -0.72
N PRO A 100 10.01 5.16 0.29
CA PRO A 100 9.87 5.90 1.55
C PRO A 100 10.33 7.37 1.49
N GLU A 101 10.96 7.83 0.39
CA GLU A 101 11.64 9.13 0.30
C GLU A 101 11.00 10.08 -0.73
N GLY A 102 9.90 9.64 -1.33
CA GLY A 102 9.20 10.45 -2.32
C GLY A 102 9.86 10.48 -3.71
N PRO A 103 9.46 11.41 -4.54
CA PRO A 103 8.43 12.44 -4.29
C PRO A 103 7.02 11.88 -4.15
N SER A 104 6.13 12.65 -3.49
CA SER A 104 4.73 12.26 -3.32
C SER A 104 4.06 11.98 -4.66
N TYR A 105 3.25 10.93 -4.68
CA TYR A 105 2.40 10.60 -5.82
C TYR A 105 3.16 10.19 -7.09
N GLU A 106 4.44 9.84 -6.97
CA GLU A 106 5.21 9.21 -8.03
C GLU A 106 5.38 7.71 -7.79
N ILE A 107 4.95 6.92 -8.77
CA ILE A 107 5.07 5.46 -8.68
C ILE A 107 6.47 5.01 -9.06
N LYS A 108 7.12 4.30 -8.14
CA LYS A 108 8.41 3.64 -8.38
C LYS A 108 8.20 2.29 -9.08
N PRO A 109 9.10 1.86 -9.96
CA PRO A 109 8.93 0.64 -10.78
C PRO A 109 8.78 -0.66 -9.97
N GLY A 110 9.12 -0.64 -8.68
CA GLY A 110 9.09 -1.84 -7.84
C GLY A 110 7.74 -2.52 -7.76
N ILE A 111 6.64 -1.76 -7.72
CA ILE A 111 5.29 -2.33 -7.59
C ILE A 111 4.87 -3.08 -8.84
N THR A 112 5.14 -2.54 -10.03
CA THR A 112 4.82 -3.19 -11.31
C THR A 112 5.63 -4.46 -11.48
N PHE A 113 6.92 -4.41 -11.16
CA PHE A 113 7.81 -5.57 -11.20
C PHE A 113 7.32 -6.70 -10.27
N ILE A 114 6.99 -6.39 -9.01
CA ILE A 114 6.50 -7.39 -8.05
C ILE A 114 5.19 -8.00 -8.55
N ALA A 115 4.26 -7.17 -9.01
CA ALA A 115 2.96 -7.62 -9.51
C ALA A 115 3.11 -8.59 -10.69
N GLN A 116 3.94 -8.25 -11.69
CA GLN A 116 4.21 -9.09 -12.84
C GLN A 116 4.87 -10.41 -12.46
N LYS A 117 5.94 -10.35 -11.65
CA LYS A 117 6.76 -11.53 -11.30
C LYS A 117 6.03 -12.48 -10.36
N ALA A 118 5.21 -11.96 -9.47
CA ALA A 118 4.42 -12.77 -8.53
C ALA A 118 3.04 -13.17 -9.10
N ASN A 119 2.64 -12.67 -10.27
CA ASN A 119 1.28 -12.81 -10.81
C ASN A 119 0.23 -12.32 -9.81
N ALA A 120 0.53 -11.20 -9.13
CA ALA A 120 -0.32 -10.61 -8.11
C ALA A 120 -1.25 -9.54 -8.72
N THR A 121 -2.38 -9.32 -8.06
CA THR A 121 -3.33 -8.27 -8.41
C THR A 121 -3.09 -7.06 -7.52
N ILE A 122 -2.95 -5.87 -8.12
CA ILE A 122 -2.84 -4.62 -7.38
C ILE A 122 -4.25 -4.12 -7.03
N LEU A 123 -4.46 -3.81 -5.76
CA LEU A 123 -5.71 -3.26 -5.25
C LEU A 123 -5.45 -1.84 -4.72
N PRO A 124 -5.86 -0.79 -5.46
CA PRO A 124 -5.69 0.59 -5.02
C PRO A 124 -6.55 0.88 -3.79
N VAL A 125 -5.96 1.52 -2.78
CA VAL A 125 -6.64 1.90 -1.54
C VAL A 125 -6.40 3.37 -1.26
N GLY A 126 -7.49 4.14 -1.15
CA GLY A 126 -7.49 5.53 -0.74
C GLY A 126 -8.05 5.69 0.67
N ALA A 127 -7.52 6.65 1.43
CA ALA A 127 -8.00 6.97 2.75
C ALA A 127 -8.07 8.49 2.97
N TYR A 128 -9.04 8.93 3.74
CA TYR A 128 -9.17 10.31 4.16
C TYR A 128 -9.67 10.40 5.60
N ALA A 129 -8.95 11.14 6.45
CA ALA A 129 -9.37 11.42 7.82
C ALA A 129 -10.01 12.81 7.91
N ARG A 130 -11.21 12.88 8.51
CA ARG A 130 -11.92 14.15 8.73
C ARG A 130 -11.12 15.12 9.60
N ARG A 131 -10.42 14.57 10.62
CA ARG A 131 -9.57 15.33 11.55
C ARG A 131 -8.26 14.59 11.74
N GLY A 132 -7.14 15.30 11.63
CA GLY A 132 -5.81 14.72 11.81
C GLY A 132 -4.73 15.79 11.69
N TYR A 133 -3.60 15.51 12.26
CA TYR A 133 -2.39 16.30 12.09
C TYR A 133 -1.68 15.86 10.80
N ARG A 134 -1.33 16.80 9.95
CA ARG A 134 -0.52 16.55 8.75
C ARG A 134 0.92 16.91 9.07
N VAL A 135 1.76 15.88 9.10
CA VAL A 135 3.19 16.07 9.36
C VAL A 135 3.80 16.86 8.19
N PRO A 136 4.56 17.94 8.44
CA PRO A 136 5.19 18.75 7.39
C PRO A 136 6.39 18.01 6.78
N ARG A 137 6.12 16.97 6.02
CA ARG A 137 7.06 16.14 5.28
C ARG A 137 6.65 16.08 3.80
N TRP A 138 7.51 15.49 2.98
CA TRP A 138 7.26 15.30 1.54
C TRP A 138 5.91 14.60 1.26
N ASP A 139 5.51 13.63 2.10
CA ASP A 139 4.32 12.80 1.95
C ASP A 139 3.08 13.35 2.65
N ARG A 140 3.21 14.46 3.38
CA ARG A 140 2.13 15.05 4.20
C ARG A 140 1.42 14.00 5.05
N TYR A 141 2.21 13.13 5.69
CA TYR A 141 1.74 11.99 6.46
C TYR A 141 0.63 12.36 7.44
N VAL A 142 -0.49 11.66 7.38
CA VAL A 142 -1.66 11.98 8.19
C VAL A 142 -1.68 11.15 9.45
N MET A 143 -1.66 11.82 10.60
CA MET A 143 -1.92 11.23 11.91
C MET A 143 -3.34 11.56 12.32
N PRO A 144 -4.31 10.63 12.20
CA PRO A 144 -5.68 10.88 12.61
C PRO A 144 -5.75 11.19 14.10
N TYR A 145 -6.56 12.18 14.48
CA TYR A 145 -6.85 12.38 15.91
C TYR A 145 -7.70 11.24 16.44
N PRO A 146 -7.60 10.93 17.74
CA PRO A 146 -8.49 9.97 18.39
C PRO A 146 -9.95 10.27 18.05
N PHE A 147 -10.72 9.21 17.76
CA PHE A 147 -12.14 9.29 17.38
C PHE A 147 -12.42 10.04 16.06
N SER A 148 -11.42 10.31 15.25
CA SER A 148 -11.64 10.86 13.91
C SER A 148 -12.33 9.82 13.03
N LYS A 149 -13.34 10.27 12.28
CA LYS A 149 -13.92 9.45 11.21
C LYS A 149 -12.91 9.35 10.07
N ILE A 150 -12.70 8.14 9.57
CA ILE A 150 -11.84 7.84 8.43
C ILE A 150 -12.72 7.22 7.35
N ALA A 151 -12.70 7.78 6.16
CA ALA A 151 -13.28 7.15 4.98
C ALA A 151 -12.19 6.37 4.25
N ILE A 152 -12.53 5.16 3.79
CA ILE A 152 -11.65 4.33 2.99
C ILE A 152 -12.38 3.95 1.72
N GLN A 153 -11.69 4.09 0.62
CA GLN A 153 -12.17 3.71 -0.70
C GLN A 153 -11.22 2.68 -1.29
N ILE A 154 -11.79 1.58 -1.79
CA ILE A 154 -11.05 0.53 -2.48
C ILE A 154 -11.42 0.60 -3.95
N GLY A 155 -10.41 0.69 -4.80
CA GLY A 155 -10.56 0.79 -6.25
C GLY A 155 -10.70 -0.57 -6.93
N GLU A 156 -10.83 -0.52 -8.24
CA GLU A 156 -10.89 -1.71 -9.08
C GLU A 156 -9.56 -2.46 -9.07
N PRO A 157 -9.59 -3.81 -9.00
CA PRO A 157 -8.40 -4.62 -9.06
C PRO A 157 -7.66 -4.47 -10.40
N ILE A 158 -6.36 -4.18 -10.36
CA ILE A 158 -5.49 -4.03 -11.51
C ILE A 158 -4.66 -5.30 -11.67
N VAL A 159 -4.79 -5.95 -12.83
CA VAL A 159 -3.98 -7.11 -13.21
C VAL A 159 -2.92 -6.66 -14.19
N VAL A 160 -1.66 -6.76 -13.81
CA VAL A 160 -0.53 -6.41 -14.69
C VAL A 160 -0.17 -7.63 -15.53
N LYS A 161 -0.28 -7.52 -16.85
CA LYS A 161 0.05 -8.60 -17.78
C LYS A 161 1.55 -8.62 -18.07
N LYS A 162 2.06 -9.81 -18.39
CA LYS A 162 3.45 -9.96 -18.81
C LYS A 162 3.67 -9.24 -20.15
N GLY A 163 4.67 -8.36 -20.19
CA GLY A 163 5.02 -7.61 -21.39
C GLY A 163 4.25 -6.29 -21.57
N GLU A 164 3.39 -5.91 -20.64
CA GLU A 164 2.86 -4.54 -20.60
C GLU A 164 3.98 -3.54 -20.31
N GLU A 165 3.88 -2.37 -20.92
CA GLU A 165 4.84 -1.29 -20.72
C GLU A 165 4.73 -0.74 -19.31
N ASP A 166 5.84 -0.76 -18.56
CA ASP A 166 5.88 -0.33 -17.16
C ASP A 166 5.36 1.10 -16.96
N THR A 167 5.62 1.99 -17.91
CA THR A 167 5.18 3.39 -17.88
C THR A 167 3.65 3.51 -17.94
N ALA A 168 3.02 2.79 -18.86
CA ALA A 168 1.55 2.80 -19.00
C ALA A 168 0.87 2.21 -17.78
N VAL A 169 1.41 1.11 -17.24
CA VAL A 169 0.91 0.49 -16.00
C VAL A 169 1.07 1.43 -14.80
N ALA A 170 2.23 2.09 -14.65
CA ALA A 170 2.47 3.05 -13.59
C ALA A 170 1.50 4.24 -13.65
N GLN A 171 1.25 4.79 -14.85
CA GLN A 171 0.26 5.85 -15.05
C GLN A 171 -1.14 5.39 -14.66
N HIS A 172 -1.53 4.18 -15.04
CA HIS A 172 -2.84 3.62 -14.68
C HIS A 172 -2.99 3.47 -13.16
N ILE A 173 -1.97 2.93 -12.47
CA ILE A 173 -1.97 2.80 -11.01
C ILE A 173 -2.04 4.19 -10.36
N THR A 174 -1.26 5.18 -10.84
CA THR A 174 -1.29 6.56 -10.35
C THR A 174 -2.69 7.14 -10.44
N HIS A 175 -3.32 7.03 -11.60
CA HIS A 175 -4.68 7.51 -11.83
C HIS A 175 -5.68 6.87 -10.85
N GLN A 176 -5.62 5.55 -10.68
CA GLN A 176 -6.51 4.82 -9.78
C GLN A 176 -6.28 5.20 -8.30
N LEU A 177 -5.04 5.37 -7.87
CA LEU A 177 -4.73 5.82 -6.51
C LEU A 177 -5.23 7.24 -6.24
N HIS A 178 -5.08 8.15 -7.18
CA HIS A 178 -5.67 9.49 -7.07
C HIS A 178 -7.20 9.44 -7.01
N HIS A 179 -7.80 8.65 -7.89
CA HIS A 179 -9.26 8.51 -7.95
C HIS A 179 -9.84 8.02 -6.62
N VAL A 180 -9.32 6.91 -6.06
CA VAL A 180 -9.82 6.39 -4.76
C VAL A 180 -9.55 7.34 -3.60
N THR A 181 -8.47 8.10 -3.66
CA THR A 181 -8.15 9.13 -2.64
C THR A 181 -9.16 10.25 -2.66
N LEU A 182 -9.50 10.77 -3.84
CA LEU A 182 -10.51 11.81 -4.01
C LEU A 182 -11.89 11.31 -3.62
N GLN A 183 -12.26 10.08 -4.00
CA GLN A 183 -13.52 9.47 -3.58
C GLN A 183 -13.61 9.32 -2.04
N ALA A 184 -12.52 8.89 -1.38
CA ALA A 184 -12.49 8.81 0.08
C ALA A 184 -12.72 10.18 0.72
N ALA A 185 -12.15 11.25 0.17
CA ALA A 185 -12.38 12.62 0.64
C ALA A 185 -13.82 13.10 0.39
N ALA A 186 -14.37 12.82 -0.81
CA ALA A 186 -15.73 13.22 -1.19
C ALA A 186 -16.80 12.64 -0.26
N ASN A 187 -16.59 11.44 0.29
CA ASN A 187 -17.49 10.83 1.26
C ASN A 187 -17.76 11.68 2.52
N PHE A 188 -16.96 12.71 2.81
CA PHE A 188 -17.19 13.65 3.92
C PHE A 188 -17.90 14.93 3.50
N TYR A 189 -17.92 15.26 2.21
CA TYR A 189 -18.46 16.52 1.70
C TYR A 189 -19.79 16.35 0.98
N GLU A 190 -20.09 15.16 0.44
CA GLU A 190 -21.27 14.90 -0.39
C GLU A 190 -22.48 14.35 0.37
N LYS A 191 -22.32 13.88 1.62
CA LYS A 191 -23.45 13.44 2.46
C LYS A 191 -23.78 14.54 3.47
N PRO A 192 -24.93 15.24 3.34
CA PRO A 192 -25.44 16.02 4.44
C PRO A 192 -25.66 15.12 5.65
N PHE A 193 -25.30 15.60 6.83
CA PHE A 193 -25.51 14.88 8.08
C PHE A 193 -27.01 14.73 8.29
N THR A 194 -27.54 13.53 8.15
CA THR A 194 -28.82 13.10 8.72
C THR A 194 -28.62 12.63 10.14
#